data_43175fa32b13a1e8dfa025c9856a8deb
#
_entry.id   43175fa32b13a1e8dfa025c9856a8deb
#
_cell.length_a   1.000
_cell.length_b   1.000
_cell.length_c   1.000
_cell.angle_alpha   90.00
_cell.angle_beta   90.00
_cell.angle_gamma   90.00
#
_symmetry.space_group_name_H-M   'P 1'
#
loop_
_entity.id
_entity.type
_entity.pdbx_description
1 polymer ?
#
loop_
_entity_poly.entity_id
_entity_poly.type
_entity_poly.pdbx_seq_one_letter_code
_entity_poly.pdbx_strand_id
1 'polypeptide(L)'
;MDDQPLLPLRTPRLLLRPFTLADAAGLAAYRTDPEVARYQDWALPFTIEAAERLIAGQAGLAGPERGGWYQIAIDHDGELVGDLALGLDETGQLATLGYSLRSDRQGSGFASEAAGALIDQLFASFGVHRVAATLDPANIASARLLERLGFRYEGRGVQSAFVRGNWADDDRYALLRADRDGWLNRSRTPPAEVRLVEITPENARAVFRLATHRTQEHFVATMPSSFADALFP
;
A
#
# COMPACT_ATOMS: atom_id res chain seq x y z
N MET A 1 -8.39 -13.36 21.80
CA MET A 1 -8.18 -13.24 20.35
C MET A 1 -9.27 -14.10 19.74
N ASP A 2 -10.20 -13.48 19.03
CA ASP A 2 -11.23 -14.23 18.33
C ASP A 2 -10.56 -15.10 17.28
N ASP A 3 -10.90 -16.37 17.29
CA ASP A 3 -10.33 -17.45 16.45
C ASP A 3 -10.85 -17.35 14.98
N GLN A 4 -11.06 -16.10 14.50
CA GLN A 4 -11.53 -15.90 13.13
C GLN A 4 -10.35 -15.99 12.16
N PRO A 5 -10.47 -16.86 11.14
CA PRO A 5 -9.44 -16.95 10.11
C PRO A 5 -9.33 -15.62 9.34
N LEU A 6 -8.12 -15.29 8.90
CA LEU A 6 -7.87 -14.11 8.07
C LEU A 6 -8.62 -14.20 6.73
N LEU A 7 -8.71 -15.39 6.19
CA LEU A 7 -9.31 -15.68 4.88
C LEU A 7 -10.35 -16.83 4.99
N PRO A 8 -11.36 -16.86 4.12
CA PRO A 8 -11.63 -15.87 3.06
C PRO A 8 -12.21 -14.56 3.59
N LEU A 9 -11.86 -13.44 2.95
CA LEU A 9 -12.41 -12.12 3.28
C LEU A 9 -13.18 -11.57 2.07
N ARG A 10 -14.46 -11.25 2.27
CA ARG A 10 -15.33 -10.69 1.22
C ARG A 10 -15.40 -9.17 1.30
N THR A 11 -15.40 -8.56 0.15
CA THR A 11 -15.65 -7.13 -0.04
C THR A 11 -16.89 -6.94 -0.94
N PRO A 12 -17.35 -5.74 -1.23
CA PRO A 12 -18.47 -5.54 -2.15
C PRO A 12 -18.30 -6.20 -3.54
N ARG A 13 -17.05 -6.26 -4.05
CA ARG A 13 -16.78 -6.77 -5.40
C ARG A 13 -15.80 -7.95 -5.44
N LEU A 14 -15.04 -8.17 -4.36
CA LEU A 14 -13.90 -9.08 -4.38
C LEU A 14 -14.03 -10.17 -3.32
N LEU A 15 -13.38 -11.29 -3.59
CA LEU A 15 -13.09 -12.33 -2.63
C LEU A 15 -11.56 -12.43 -2.46
N LEU A 16 -11.08 -12.12 -1.28
CA LEU A 16 -9.70 -12.40 -0.89
C LEU A 16 -9.63 -13.82 -0.35
N ARG A 17 -8.82 -14.67 -0.95
CA ARG A 17 -8.75 -16.09 -0.64
C ARG A 17 -7.32 -16.63 -0.70
N PRO A 18 -7.06 -17.79 -0.09
CA PRO A 18 -5.84 -18.52 -0.38
C PRO A 18 -5.70 -18.80 -1.89
N PHE A 19 -4.45 -18.83 -2.36
CA PHE A 19 -4.18 -19.37 -3.70
C PHE A 19 -4.43 -20.87 -3.76
N THR A 20 -4.82 -21.33 -4.93
CA THR A 20 -4.92 -22.76 -5.28
C THR A 20 -4.00 -23.06 -6.45
N LEU A 21 -3.64 -24.32 -6.65
CA LEU A 21 -2.81 -24.73 -7.81
C LEU A 21 -3.47 -24.37 -9.15
N ALA A 22 -4.78 -24.26 -9.21
CA ALA A 22 -5.49 -23.81 -10.41
C ALA A 22 -5.14 -22.35 -10.79
N ASP A 23 -4.69 -21.54 -9.85
CA ASP A 23 -4.32 -20.15 -10.08
C ASP A 23 -2.90 -19.99 -10.68
N ALA A 24 -2.07 -21.06 -10.67
CA ALA A 24 -0.66 -20.99 -11.01
C ALA A 24 -0.40 -20.39 -12.40
N ALA A 25 -1.15 -20.84 -13.40
CA ALA A 25 -1.02 -20.33 -14.76
C ALA A 25 -1.39 -18.83 -14.86
N GLY A 26 -2.47 -18.40 -14.19
CA GLY A 26 -2.90 -17.01 -14.14
C GLY A 26 -1.89 -16.12 -13.42
N LEU A 27 -1.37 -16.59 -12.26
CA LEU A 27 -0.34 -15.92 -11.49
C LEU A 27 0.96 -15.73 -12.31
N ALA A 28 1.42 -16.78 -12.98
CA ALA A 28 2.61 -16.71 -13.83
C ALA A 28 2.42 -15.76 -15.01
N ALA A 29 1.26 -15.77 -15.63
CA ALA A 29 0.96 -14.92 -16.77
C ALA A 29 1.05 -13.42 -16.42
N TYR A 30 0.32 -12.96 -15.38
CA TYR A 30 0.34 -11.53 -15.08
C TYR A 30 1.62 -11.07 -14.39
N ARG A 31 2.33 -11.93 -13.63
CA ARG A 31 3.62 -11.57 -13.04
C ARG A 31 4.74 -11.48 -14.08
N THR A 32 4.58 -12.10 -15.24
CA THR A 32 5.50 -11.98 -16.38
C THR A 32 5.20 -10.75 -17.25
N ASP A 33 3.98 -10.19 -17.16
CA ASP A 33 3.61 -8.97 -17.87
C ASP A 33 4.58 -7.81 -17.48
N PRO A 34 5.30 -7.20 -18.47
CA PRO A 34 6.25 -6.12 -18.19
C PRO A 34 5.64 -4.92 -17.46
N GLU A 35 4.37 -4.60 -17.71
CA GLU A 35 3.65 -3.51 -17.05
C GLU A 35 3.47 -3.80 -15.55
N VAL A 36 3.13 -5.03 -15.20
CA VAL A 36 2.96 -5.47 -13.81
C VAL A 36 4.31 -5.62 -13.12
N ALA A 37 5.30 -6.23 -13.81
CA ALA A 37 6.61 -6.52 -13.26
C ALA A 37 7.51 -5.28 -13.11
N ARG A 38 7.13 -4.15 -13.68
CA ARG A 38 7.97 -2.95 -13.80
C ARG A 38 8.63 -2.51 -12.49
N TYR A 39 7.88 -2.53 -11.39
CA TYR A 39 8.31 -2.08 -10.06
C TYR A 39 8.41 -3.21 -9.05
N GLN A 40 8.46 -4.45 -9.52
CA GLN A 40 8.49 -5.64 -8.66
C GLN A 40 9.89 -6.24 -8.61
N ASP A 41 10.16 -7.02 -7.58
CA ASP A 41 11.48 -7.59 -7.28
C ASP A 41 11.66 -9.05 -7.71
N TRP A 42 10.58 -9.74 -8.08
CA TRP A 42 10.66 -11.15 -8.49
C TRP A 42 11.44 -11.36 -9.80
N ALA A 43 11.98 -12.55 -9.95
CA ALA A 43 12.71 -12.96 -11.15
C ALA A 43 11.78 -13.05 -12.38
N LEU A 44 12.32 -12.67 -13.55
CA LEU A 44 11.60 -12.75 -14.81
C LEU A 44 12.32 -13.71 -15.78
N PRO A 45 11.56 -14.50 -16.58
CA PRO A 45 10.09 -14.63 -16.53
C PRO A 45 9.64 -15.31 -15.24
N PHE A 46 8.45 -14.94 -14.73
CA PHE A 46 7.84 -15.63 -13.59
C PHE A 46 7.13 -16.88 -14.12
N THR A 47 7.74 -18.05 -13.95
CA THR A 47 7.25 -19.30 -14.58
C THR A 47 6.10 -19.93 -13.81
N ILE A 48 5.38 -20.85 -14.48
CA ILE A 48 4.30 -21.63 -13.84
C ILE A 48 4.84 -22.42 -12.64
N GLU A 49 6.03 -23.03 -12.80
CA GLU A 49 6.67 -23.80 -11.74
C GLU A 49 7.06 -22.90 -10.55
N ALA A 50 7.40 -21.63 -10.80
CA ALA A 50 7.64 -20.65 -9.73
C ALA A 50 6.33 -20.31 -8.99
N ALA A 51 5.23 -20.17 -9.73
CA ALA A 51 3.91 -19.95 -9.16
C ALA A 51 3.45 -21.15 -8.32
N GLU A 52 3.61 -22.37 -8.85
CA GLU A 52 3.27 -23.61 -8.13
C GLU A 52 4.08 -23.75 -6.83
N ARG A 53 5.39 -23.48 -6.87
CA ARG A 53 6.24 -23.51 -5.65
C ARG A 53 5.79 -22.49 -4.61
N LEU A 54 5.45 -21.27 -5.05
CA LEU A 54 4.95 -20.23 -4.15
C LEU A 54 3.64 -20.68 -3.50
N ILE A 55 2.69 -21.20 -4.27
CA ILE A 55 1.39 -21.67 -3.80
C ILE A 55 1.57 -22.88 -2.87
N ALA A 56 2.39 -23.85 -3.25
CA ALA A 56 2.66 -25.03 -2.44
C ALA A 56 3.35 -24.68 -1.10
N GLY A 57 4.23 -23.67 -1.11
CA GLY A 57 4.94 -23.22 0.09
C GLY A 57 4.05 -22.63 1.19
N GLN A 58 2.83 -22.23 0.84
CA GLN A 58 1.84 -21.70 1.81
C GLN A 58 0.60 -22.62 1.95
N ALA A 59 0.64 -23.82 1.35
CA ALA A 59 -0.48 -24.74 1.43
C ALA A 59 -0.74 -25.16 2.89
N GLY A 60 -2.02 -25.11 3.29
CA GLY A 60 -2.44 -25.44 4.64
C GLY A 60 -2.27 -24.30 5.67
N LEU A 61 -1.66 -23.19 5.31
CA LEU A 61 -1.62 -22.00 6.17
C LEU A 61 -2.93 -21.22 6.07
N ALA A 62 -3.42 -20.73 7.21
CA ALA A 62 -4.62 -19.88 7.29
C ALA A 62 -4.29 -18.38 7.13
N GLY A 63 -3.01 -18.03 6.98
CA GLY A 63 -2.46 -16.68 6.88
C GLY A 63 -0.95 -16.68 7.10
N PRO A 64 -0.30 -15.51 7.18
CA PRO A 64 1.12 -15.44 7.42
C PRO A 64 1.47 -15.96 8.82
N GLU A 65 2.53 -16.74 8.92
CA GLU A 65 3.19 -17.00 10.18
C GLU A 65 4.01 -15.78 10.62
N ARG A 66 4.34 -15.70 11.91
CA ARG A 66 5.24 -14.65 12.41
C ARG A 66 6.63 -14.81 11.79
N GLY A 67 7.22 -13.71 11.35
CA GLY A 67 8.45 -13.70 10.57
C GLY A 67 8.29 -14.14 9.11
N GLY A 68 7.06 -14.42 8.66
CA GLY A 68 6.77 -14.99 7.35
C GLY A 68 5.98 -14.07 6.40
N TRP A 69 5.90 -14.52 5.15
CA TRP A 69 5.12 -13.91 4.10
C TRP A 69 4.00 -14.83 3.63
N TYR A 70 2.89 -14.24 3.25
CA TYR A 70 1.73 -14.95 2.72
C TYR A 70 1.14 -14.21 1.52
N GLN A 71 0.86 -14.93 0.44
CA GLN A 71 0.23 -14.38 -0.76
C GLN A 71 -1.27 -14.67 -0.74
N ILE A 72 -2.05 -13.64 -1.03
CA ILE A 72 -3.51 -13.68 -0.98
C ILE A 72 -4.03 -13.40 -2.39
N ALA A 73 -4.78 -14.32 -2.95
CA ALA A 73 -5.43 -14.14 -4.25
C ALA A 73 -6.56 -13.10 -4.16
N ILE A 74 -6.62 -12.21 -5.11
CA ILE A 74 -7.74 -11.29 -5.33
C ILE A 74 -8.60 -11.88 -6.45
N ASP A 75 -9.79 -12.33 -6.09
CA ASP A 75 -10.76 -12.92 -7.00
C ASP A 75 -11.92 -11.94 -7.24
N HIS A 76 -12.28 -11.76 -8.50
CA HIS A 76 -13.45 -10.99 -8.92
C HIS A 76 -14.30 -11.89 -9.82
N ASP A 77 -15.48 -12.26 -9.33
CA ASP A 77 -16.44 -13.11 -10.03
C ASP A 77 -15.86 -14.47 -10.52
N GLY A 78 -14.99 -15.08 -9.70
CA GLY A 78 -14.33 -16.35 -10.01
C GLY A 78 -13.08 -16.22 -10.89
N GLU A 79 -12.65 -15.00 -11.21
CA GLU A 79 -11.44 -14.73 -11.98
C GLU A 79 -10.34 -14.17 -11.08
N LEU A 80 -9.12 -14.71 -11.17
CA LEU A 80 -7.94 -14.16 -10.52
C LEU A 80 -7.54 -12.83 -11.20
N VAL A 81 -7.66 -11.72 -10.47
CA VAL A 81 -7.36 -10.37 -10.98
C VAL A 81 -6.07 -9.78 -10.42
N GLY A 82 -5.48 -10.41 -9.41
CA GLY A 82 -4.24 -9.97 -8.79
C GLY A 82 -3.97 -10.65 -7.45
N ASP A 83 -3.06 -10.08 -6.68
CA ASP A 83 -2.70 -10.59 -5.35
C ASP A 83 -2.32 -9.49 -4.37
N LEU A 84 -2.42 -9.82 -3.08
CA LEU A 84 -1.79 -9.11 -1.99
C LEU A 84 -0.67 -9.96 -1.41
N ALA A 85 0.44 -9.32 -1.06
CA ALA A 85 1.51 -9.90 -0.26
C ALA A 85 1.42 -9.35 1.16
N LEU A 86 1.34 -10.21 2.15
CA LEU A 86 1.28 -9.85 3.56
C LEU A 86 2.46 -10.49 4.30
N GLY A 87 3.36 -9.66 4.83
CA GLY A 87 4.41 -10.08 5.74
C GLY A 87 4.04 -9.73 7.18
N LEU A 88 4.37 -10.59 8.14
CA LEU A 88 4.32 -10.25 9.56
C LEU A 88 5.73 -10.36 10.15
N ASP A 89 6.07 -9.43 11.04
CA ASP A 89 7.29 -9.54 11.83
C ASP A 89 7.19 -10.63 12.91
N GLU A 90 8.28 -10.92 13.61
CA GLU A 90 8.34 -11.91 14.68
C GLU A 90 7.38 -11.60 15.84
N THR A 91 7.04 -10.33 16.06
CA THR A 91 6.10 -9.94 17.12
C THR A 91 4.63 -10.12 16.69
N GLY A 92 4.36 -10.16 15.39
CA GLY A 92 3.02 -10.16 14.81
C GLY A 92 2.32 -8.79 14.92
N GLN A 93 3.05 -7.74 15.28
CA GLN A 93 2.49 -6.39 15.43
C GLN A 93 2.80 -5.47 14.25
N LEU A 94 3.83 -5.77 13.48
CA LEU A 94 4.21 -5.04 12.30
C LEU A 94 3.88 -5.87 11.06
N ALA A 95 3.01 -5.35 10.22
CA ALA A 95 2.67 -5.96 8.94
C ALA A 95 3.32 -5.17 7.80
N THR A 96 3.76 -5.87 6.77
CA THR A 96 4.20 -5.29 5.50
C THR A 96 3.25 -5.71 4.41
N LEU A 97 2.79 -4.75 3.59
CA LEU A 97 1.81 -4.95 2.55
C LEU A 97 2.43 -4.69 1.17
N GLY A 98 2.27 -5.65 0.26
CA GLY A 98 2.48 -5.50 -1.17
C GLY A 98 1.20 -5.83 -1.94
N TYR A 99 1.13 -5.44 -3.19
CA TYR A 99 0.00 -5.76 -4.07
C TYR A 99 0.39 -5.70 -5.54
N SER A 100 -0.27 -6.53 -6.32
CA SER A 100 -0.17 -6.55 -7.78
C SER A 100 -1.54 -6.80 -8.39
N LEU A 101 -1.83 -6.12 -9.49
CA LEU A 101 -3.02 -6.39 -10.31
C LEU A 101 -2.60 -6.65 -11.73
N ARG A 102 -3.34 -7.51 -12.41
CA ARG A 102 -3.28 -7.65 -13.86
C ARG A 102 -3.42 -6.27 -14.52
N SER A 103 -2.67 -6.04 -15.58
CA SER A 103 -2.65 -4.76 -16.29
C SER A 103 -4.04 -4.33 -16.75
N ASP A 104 -4.85 -5.24 -17.29
CA ASP A 104 -6.23 -5.01 -17.75
C ASP A 104 -7.26 -4.78 -16.62
N ARG A 105 -6.86 -4.98 -15.35
CA ARG A 105 -7.72 -4.79 -14.16
C ARG A 105 -7.30 -3.60 -13.31
N GLN A 106 -6.24 -2.90 -13.71
CA GLN A 106 -5.80 -1.67 -13.05
C GLN A 106 -6.81 -0.52 -13.28
N GLY A 107 -6.73 0.52 -12.45
CA GLY A 107 -7.63 1.68 -12.55
C GLY A 107 -9.05 1.45 -12.04
N SER A 108 -9.48 0.21 -11.79
CA SER A 108 -10.85 -0.15 -11.35
C SER A 108 -11.08 -0.01 -9.83
N GLY A 109 -10.05 0.35 -9.07
CA GLY A 109 -10.11 0.48 -7.61
C GLY A 109 -9.96 -0.83 -6.85
N PHE A 110 -9.74 -1.96 -7.51
CA PHE A 110 -9.65 -3.29 -6.88
C PHE A 110 -8.51 -3.38 -5.86
N ALA A 111 -7.32 -2.86 -6.15
CA ALA A 111 -6.21 -2.89 -5.19
C ALA A 111 -6.53 -2.08 -3.93
N SER A 112 -7.19 -0.91 -4.06
CA SER A 112 -7.59 -0.10 -2.91
C SER A 112 -8.66 -0.78 -2.07
N GLU A 113 -9.62 -1.46 -2.70
CA GLU A 113 -10.67 -2.21 -2.02
C GLU A 113 -10.09 -3.43 -1.28
N ALA A 114 -9.28 -4.23 -1.96
CA ALA A 114 -8.65 -5.41 -1.39
C ALA A 114 -7.72 -5.06 -0.21
N ALA A 115 -6.79 -4.12 -0.43
CA ALA A 115 -5.84 -3.69 0.59
C ALA A 115 -6.57 -3.04 1.78
N GLY A 116 -7.58 -2.20 1.53
CA GLY A 116 -8.38 -1.57 2.59
C GLY A 116 -9.06 -2.60 3.48
N ALA A 117 -9.73 -3.59 2.90
CA ALA A 117 -10.41 -4.64 3.63
C ALA A 117 -9.43 -5.49 4.47
N LEU A 118 -8.27 -5.86 3.89
CA LEU A 118 -7.24 -6.60 4.61
C LEU A 118 -6.69 -5.78 5.80
N ILE A 119 -6.39 -4.50 5.62
CA ILE A 119 -5.90 -3.61 6.67
C ILE A 119 -6.92 -3.49 7.81
N ASP A 120 -8.20 -3.30 7.47
CA ASP A 120 -9.26 -3.20 8.47
C ASP A 120 -9.38 -4.50 9.28
N GLN A 121 -9.28 -5.67 8.63
CA GLN A 121 -9.26 -6.97 9.31
C GLN A 121 -8.03 -7.16 10.21
N LEU A 122 -6.83 -6.76 9.74
CA LEU A 122 -5.60 -6.84 10.53
C LEU A 122 -5.69 -5.98 11.80
N PHE A 123 -6.20 -4.77 11.70
CA PHE A 123 -6.37 -3.90 12.85
C PHE A 123 -7.49 -4.36 13.79
N ALA A 124 -8.59 -4.89 13.27
CA ALA A 124 -9.73 -5.31 14.08
C ALA A 124 -9.46 -6.60 14.86
N SER A 125 -8.87 -7.62 14.19
CA SER A 125 -8.89 -9.00 14.71
C SER A 125 -7.50 -9.57 14.99
N PHE A 126 -6.42 -9.04 14.39
CA PHE A 126 -5.08 -9.65 14.50
C PHE A 126 -4.12 -8.91 15.41
N GLY A 127 -4.55 -7.79 16.02
CA GLY A 127 -3.72 -7.04 16.96
C GLY A 127 -2.51 -6.35 16.30
N VAL A 128 -2.52 -6.20 14.98
CA VAL A 128 -1.49 -5.47 14.25
C VAL A 128 -1.52 -4.02 14.71
N HIS A 129 -0.35 -3.49 15.07
CA HIS A 129 -0.17 -2.10 15.48
C HIS A 129 0.06 -1.17 14.29
N ARG A 130 0.82 -1.66 13.30
CA ARG A 130 1.29 -0.87 12.17
C ARG A 130 1.32 -1.69 10.90
N VAL A 131 0.85 -1.10 9.80
CA VAL A 131 1.03 -1.63 8.45
C VAL A 131 1.98 -0.71 7.69
N ALA A 132 3.03 -1.28 7.11
CA ALA A 132 4.01 -0.57 6.29
C ALA A 132 3.92 -1.02 4.83
N ALA A 133 4.39 -0.18 3.93
CA ALA A 133 4.59 -0.51 2.53
C ALA A 133 5.80 0.27 1.99
N THR A 134 6.56 -0.34 1.11
CA THR A 134 7.64 0.29 0.36
C THR A 134 7.35 0.24 -1.12
N LEU A 135 7.80 1.22 -1.86
CA LEU A 135 7.59 1.30 -3.30
C LEU A 135 8.71 2.05 -4.00
N ASP A 136 8.92 1.73 -5.27
CA ASP A 136 9.79 2.52 -6.16
C ASP A 136 9.24 3.96 -6.25
N PRO A 137 10.06 4.99 -6.05
CA PRO A 137 9.64 6.39 -6.13
C PRO A 137 8.94 6.78 -7.44
N ALA A 138 9.22 6.09 -8.53
CA ALA A 138 8.57 6.30 -9.82
C ALA A 138 7.16 5.67 -9.89
N ASN A 139 6.77 4.83 -8.92
CA ASN A 139 5.46 4.19 -8.88
C ASN A 139 4.39 5.10 -8.25
N ILE A 140 4.06 6.17 -8.97
CA ILE A 140 3.06 7.16 -8.53
C ILE A 140 1.68 6.55 -8.30
N ALA A 141 1.32 5.51 -9.06
CA ALA A 141 0.03 4.83 -8.90
C ALA A 141 -0.08 4.17 -7.52
N SER A 142 0.99 3.48 -7.09
CA SER A 142 1.08 2.86 -5.76
C SER A 142 1.07 3.91 -4.65
N ALA A 143 1.86 4.99 -4.78
CA ALA A 143 1.87 6.09 -3.82
C ALA A 143 0.46 6.65 -3.58
N ARG A 144 -0.26 6.98 -4.66
CA ARG A 144 -1.64 7.48 -4.59
C ARG A 144 -2.62 6.48 -3.97
N LEU A 145 -2.39 5.17 -4.18
CA LEU A 145 -3.21 4.14 -3.54
C LEU A 145 -3.00 4.16 -2.03
N LEU A 146 -1.76 4.15 -1.55
CA LEU A 146 -1.44 4.17 -0.12
C LEU A 146 -1.99 5.44 0.55
N GLU A 147 -1.83 6.60 -0.07
CA GLU A 147 -2.37 7.86 0.42
C GLU A 147 -3.90 7.84 0.52
N ARG A 148 -4.61 7.26 -0.47
CA ARG A 148 -6.07 7.06 -0.39
C ARG A 148 -6.50 6.14 0.74
N LEU A 149 -5.65 5.21 1.15
CA LEU A 149 -5.89 4.34 2.31
C LEU A 149 -5.55 5.01 3.65
N GLY A 150 -4.91 6.18 3.62
CA GLY A 150 -4.53 6.94 4.81
C GLY A 150 -3.11 6.71 5.29
N PHE A 151 -2.28 6.04 4.49
CA PHE A 151 -0.85 5.91 4.81
C PHE A 151 -0.16 7.27 4.77
N ARG A 152 0.79 7.45 5.68
CA ARG A 152 1.69 8.59 5.71
C ARG A 152 3.00 8.22 5.03
N TYR A 153 3.52 9.14 4.25
CA TYR A 153 4.88 9.06 3.73
C TYR A 153 5.87 9.31 4.88
N GLU A 154 6.84 8.43 5.04
CA GLU A 154 7.83 8.52 6.13
C GLU A 154 9.24 8.87 5.65
N GLY A 155 9.46 8.83 4.36
CA GLY A 155 10.74 9.23 3.78
C GLY A 155 11.24 8.29 2.69
N ARG A 156 12.35 8.72 2.06
CA ARG A 156 13.05 7.96 1.03
C ARG A 156 14.31 7.34 1.58
N GLY A 157 14.46 6.04 1.37
CA GLY A 157 15.72 5.35 1.50
C GLY A 157 16.51 5.46 0.20
N VAL A 158 17.68 6.12 0.24
CA VAL A 158 18.55 6.23 -0.92
C VAL A 158 19.34 4.94 -1.06
N GLN A 159 19.27 4.29 -2.22
CA GLN A 159 19.90 3.00 -2.50
C GLN A 159 19.70 1.97 -1.39
N SER A 160 18.48 1.87 -0.89
CA SER A 160 18.12 1.04 0.26
C SER A 160 17.47 -0.29 -0.11
N ALA A 161 17.08 -0.46 -1.38
CA ALA A 161 16.52 -1.70 -1.91
C ALA A 161 17.46 -2.29 -2.97
N PHE A 162 17.68 -3.62 -2.92
CA PHE A 162 18.43 -4.33 -3.96
C PHE A 162 17.45 -5.09 -4.83
N VAL A 163 17.15 -4.53 -6.02
CA VAL A 163 16.11 -5.03 -6.92
C VAL A 163 16.74 -5.53 -8.21
N ARG A 164 16.58 -6.81 -8.50
CA ARG A 164 17.06 -7.46 -9.73
C ARG A 164 18.51 -7.12 -10.09
N GLY A 165 19.39 -7.17 -9.08
CA GLY A 165 20.83 -6.96 -9.27
C GLY A 165 21.30 -5.50 -9.21
N ASN A 166 20.41 -4.54 -8.92
CA ASN A 166 20.75 -3.12 -8.85
C ASN A 166 20.26 -2.52 -7.52
N TRP A 167 21.02 -1.58 -7.00
CA TRP A 167 20.56 -0.74 -5.89
C TRP A 167 19.56 0.30 -6.40
N ALA A 168 18.45 0.44 -5.69
CA ALA A 168 17.37 1.35 -5.99
C ALA A 168 16.95 2.12 -4.74
N ASP A 169 16.37 3.29 -4.96
CA ASP A 169 15.69 4.04 -3.88
C ASP A 169 14.35 3.39 -3.58
N ASP A 170 13.91 3.50 -2.33
CA ASP A 170 12.56 3.15 -1.91
C ASP A 170 11.88 4.29 -1.14
N ASP A 171 10.61 4.52 -1.44
CA ASP A 171 9.75 5.40 -0.65
C ASP A 171 8.98 4.56 0.38
N ARG A 172 8.98 5.01 1.63
CA ARG A 172 8.41 4.32 2.79
C ARG A 172 7.12 4.97 3.23
N TYR A 173 6.12 4.14 3.41
CA TYR A 173 4.80 4.53 3.86
C TYR A 173 4.36 3.68 5.05
N ALA A 174 3.57 4.26 5.94
CA ALA A 174 3.00 3.52 7.04
C ALA A 174 1.63 4.04 7.47
N LEU A 175 0.88 3.13 8.11
CA LEU A 175 -0.43 3.38 8.65
C LEU A 175 -0.54 2.75 10.04
N LEU A 176 -0.92 3.55 11.03
CA LEU A 176 -1.29 3.10 12.36
C LEU A 176 -2.80 2.94 12.47
N ARG A 177 -3.26 2.10 13.41
CA ARG A 177 -4.71 1.95 13.68
C ARG A 177 -5.39 3.29 13.91
N ALA A 178 -4.84 4.13 14.80
CA ALA A 178 -5.40 5.44 15.12
C ALA A 178 -5.48 6.37 13.89
N ASP A 179 -4.49 6.31 13.00
CA ASP A 179 -4.51 7.07 11.76
C ASP A 179 -5.59 6.57 10.80
N ARG A 180 -5.79 5.24 10.73
CA ARG A 180 -6.86 4.62 9.94
C ARG A 180 -8.23 5.05 10.42
N ASP A 181 -8.45 5.01 11.71
CA ASP A 181 -9.72 5.44 12.32
C ASP A 181 -9.99 6.92 12.03
N GLY A 182 -8.98 7.78 12.21
CA GLY A 182 -9.07 9.20 11.89
C GLY A 182 -9.32 9.45 10.41
N TRP A 183 -8.68 8.66 9.53
CA TRP A 183 -8.86 8.77 8.09
C TRP A 183 -10.25 8.35 7.63
N LEU A 184 -10.80 7.27 8.15
CA LEU A 184 -12.15 6.80 7.83
C LEU A 184 -13.22 7.78 8.30
N ASN A 185 -13.03 8.40 9.46
CA ASN A 185 -13.97 9.33 10.07
C ASN A 185 -13.76 10.79 9.65
N ARG A 186 -12.76 11.10 8.78
CA ARG A 186 -12.55 12.47 8.31
C ARG A 186 -13.75 13.00 7.54
N SER A 187 -14.01 14.29 7.68
CA SER A 187 -15.01 14.96 6.85
C SER A 187 -14.59 14.88 5.37
N ARG A 188 -15.47 14.38 4.53
CA ARG A 188 -15.32 14.37 3.06
C ARG A 188 -16.05 15.53 2.41
N THR A 189 -16.80 16.29 3.20
CA THR A 189 -17.50 17.47 2.73
C THR A 189 -16.51 18.63 2.70
N PRO A 190 -16.34 19.32 1.57
CA PRO A 190 -15.54 20.53 1.53
C PRO A 190 -16.10 21.53 2.56
N PRO A 191 -15.24 22.36 3.19
CA PRO A 191 -15.73 23.40 4.07
C PRO A 191 -16.70 24.31 3.31
N ALA A 192 -17.82 24.65 3.93
CA ALA A 192 -18.83 25.51 3.32
C ALA A 192 -18.28 26.92 2.99
N GLU A 193 -17.23 27.31 3.70
CA GLU A 193 -16.57 28.60 3.53
C GLU A 193 -15.05 28.43 3.65
N VAL A 194 -14.31 29.02 2.73
CA VAL A 194 -12.84 29.13 2.79
C VAL A 194 -12.52 30.62 2.93
N ARG A 195 -11.80 30.99 3.96
CA ARG A 195 -11.37 32.38 4.22
C ARG A 195 -9.86 32.50 4.11
N LEU A 196 -9.42 33.58 3.51
CA LEU A 196 -8.05 34.02 3.65
C LEU A 196 -7.90 34.69 5.01
N VAL A 197 -6.89 34.26 5.78
CA VAL A 197 -6.59 34.83 7.08
C VAL A 197 -5.16 35.36 7.07
N GLU A 198 -4.93 36.42 7.83
CA GLU A 198 -3.59 36.93 8.07
C GLU A 198 -2.76 35.92 8.85
N ILE A 199 -1.48 35.82 8.54
CA ILE A 199 -0.55 35.00 9.30
C ILE A 199 -0.07 35.80 10.50
N THR A 200 -0.44 35.32 11.67
CA THR A 200 -0.11 35.93 12.96
C THR A 200 0.84 35.04 13.75
N PRO A 201 1.49 35.56 14.82
CA PRO A 201 2.35 34.74 15.68
C PRO A 201 1.64 33.48 16.23
N GLU A 202 0.32 33.57 16.47
CA GLU A 202 -0.49 32.48 17.02
C GLU A 202 -0.70 31.34 16.02
N ASN A 203 -0.88 31.63 14.72
CA ASN A 203 -1.13 30.63 13.69
C ASN A 203 0.11 30.30 12.85
N ALA A 204 1.19 31.09 12.93
CA ALA A 204 2.38 30.94 12.11
C ALA A 204 2.98 29.52 12.17
N ARG A 205 3.06 28.90 13.36
CA ARG A 205 3.58 27.53 13.50
C ARG A 205 2.71 26.50 12.77
N ALA A 206 1.41 26.66 12.71
CA ALA A 206 0.52 25.78 11.98
C ALA A 206 0.71 25.97 10.47
N VAL A 207 0.83 27.20 10.02
CA VAL A 207 1.08 27.54 8.61
C VAL A 207 2.43 27.00 8.14
N PHE A 208 3.49 27.13 8.94
CA PHE A 208 4.82 26.58 8.61
C PHE A 208 4.86 25.06 8.47
N ARG A 209 3.91 24.36 9.09
CA ARG A 209 3.79 22.90 8.98
C ARG A 209 2.96 22.45 7.79
N LEU A 210 2.34 23.37 7.06
CA LEU A 210 1.61 23.03 5.85
C LEU A 210 2.62 22.52 4.81
N ALA A 211 2.32 21.37 4.27
CA ALA A 211 3.07 20.79 3.16
C ALA A 211 2.09 20.50 2.01
N THR A 212 2.60 20.66 0.81
CA THR A 212 1.87 20.20 -0.37
C THR A 212 1.90 18.69 -0.45
N HIS A 213 0.92 18.12 -1.12
CA HIS A 213 0.97 16.70 -1.45
C HIS A 213 2.23 16.41 -2.26
N ARG A 214 2.94 15.31 -1.98
CA ARG A 214 4.25 15.01 -2.60
C ARG A 214 4.23 15.04 -4.14
N THR A 215 3.10 14.71 -4.76
CA THR A 215 2.95 14.78 -6.24
C THR A 215 2.87 16.21 -6.77
N GLN A 216 2.80 17.20 -5.88
CA GLN A 216 2.70 18.63 -6.19
C GLN A 216 3.95 19.41 -5.76
N GLU A 217 4.91 18.77 -5.08
CA GLU A 217 6.12 19.43 -4.56
C GLU A 217 6.93 20.13 -5.66
N HIS A 218 6.89 19.62 -6.89
CA HIS A 218 7.58 20.24 -8.03
C HIS A 218 6.90 21.50 -8.58
N PHE A 219 5.65 21.76 -8.19
CA PHE A 219 4.85 22.86 -8.71
C PHE A 219 4.67 24.00 -7.72
N VAL A 220 5.05 23.80 -6.47
CA VAL A 220 4.81 24.78 -5.39
C VAL A 220 6.06 24.90 -4.53
N ALA A 221 6.47 26.14 -4.27
CA ALA A 221 7.53 26.40 -3.30
C ALA A 221 7.12 25.93 -1.90
N THR A 222 8.09 25.49 -1.11
CA THR A 222 7.81 25.13 0.29
C THR A 222 7.33 26.35 1.07
N MET A 223 6.53 26.15 2.12
CA MET A 223 6.08 27.27 2.95
C MET A 223 7.25 28.11 3.51
N PRO A 224 8.35 27.50 4.04
CA PRO A 224 9.53 28.26 4.43
C PRO A 224 10.14 29.11 3.30
N SER A 225 10.22 28.57 2.08
CA SER A 225 10.73 29.33 0.92
C SER A 225 9.82 30.51 0.57
N SER A 226 8.49 30.25 0.50
CA SER A 226 7.52 31.31 0.23
C SER A 226 7.55 32.42 1.28
N PHE A 227 7.81 32.10 2.55
CA PHE A 227 8.00 33.08 3.61
C PHE A 227 9.30 33.88 3.44
N ALA A 228 10.41 33.21 3.11
CA ALA A 228 11.67 33.86 2.86
C ALA A 228 11.57 34.86 1.70
N ASP A 229 10.94 34.43 0.59
CA ASP A 229 10.72 35.28 -0.59
C ASP A 229 9.83 36.50 -0.28
N ALA A 230 8.83 36.32 0.61
CA ALA A 230 7.96 37.43 1.01
C ALA A 230 8.61 38.43 1.96
N LEU A 231 9.56 37.98 2.77
CA LEU A 231 10.24 38.84 3.76
C LEU A 231 11.53 39.46 3.21
N PHE A 232 12.15 38.84 2.22
CA PHE A 232 13.44 39.26 1.64
C PHE A 232 13.33 39.24 0.11
N PRO A 233 12.54 40.16 -0.49
CA PRO A 233 12.32 40.24 -1.94
C PRO A 233 13.59 40.63 -2.72
#